data_48d3840032545943c3fef75b78a7743c
#
_entry.id   48d3840032545943c3fef75b78a7743c
#
_cell.length_a   1.000
_cell.length_b   1.000
_cell.length_c   1.000
_cell.angle_alpha   90.00
_cell.angle_beta   90.00
_cell.angle_gamma   90.00
#
_symmetry.space_group_name_H-M   'P 1'
#
loop_
_entity.id
_entity.type
_entity.pdbx_description
1 polymer ?
#
loop_
_entity_poly.entity_id
_entity_poly.type
_entity_poly.pdbx_seq_one_letter_code
_entity_poly.pdbx_strand_id
1 'polypeptide(L)'
;PRYGVAALVHGLLDVVVDGHFDAVQVLDDCIEGLEDELFATPSRANDQLRTFQRRSFQFRKDLVHLRRVVLPMREVVSAIQHRRHENHHSPELDPLYIDLYDHVLRVSEWTESLRDMVTTVFETNLSLQDARLNNVMKKLTGWAAIVAVPTAITGFYGQNVPYPGYGLHWGFVASAASIAVICVV
;
A
#
# COMPACT_ATOMS: atom_id res chain seq x y z
N PRO A 1 11.08 -0.43 51.03
CA PRO A 1 10.24 -0.56 49.85
C PRO A 1 8.78 -0.77 50.26
N ARG A 2 7.97 0.30 50.16
CA ARG A 2 6.58 0.32 50.64
C ARG A 2 5.63 -0.64 49.90
N TYR A 3 5.96 -1.04 48.68
CA TYR A 3 5.05 -1.77 47.79
C TYR A 3 5.57 -3.12 47.29
N GLY A 4 6.72 -3.57 47.78
CA GLY A 4 7.25 -4.91 47.57
C GLY A 4 7.44 -5.33 46.12
N VAL A 5 7.23 -6.61 45.84
CA VAL A 5 7.41 -7.25 44.53
C VAL A 5 6.45 -6.68 43.45
N ALA A 6 5.24 -6.27 43.86
CA ALA A 6 4.23 -5.76 42.94
C ALA A 6 4.66 -4.45 42.26
N ALA A 7 5.30 -3.53 42.97
CA ALA A 7 5.82 -2.31 42.39
C ALA A 7 7.00 -2.57 41.43
N LEU A 8 7.84 -3.56 41.74
CA LEU A 8 8.94 -3.95 40.88
C LEU A 8 8.43 -4.57 39.57
N VAL A 9 7.40 -5.42 39.65
CA VAL A 9 6.76 -6.02 38.46
C VAL A 9 6.10 -4.94 37.61
N HIS A 10 5.39 -3.98 38.24
CA HIS A 10 4.82 -2.84 37.51
C HIS A 10 5.91 -2.08 36.74
N GLY A 11 6.98 -1.62 37.44
CA GLY A 11 8.04 -0.85 36.79
C GLY A 11 8.75 -1.61 35.65
N LEU A 12 8.89 -2.95 35.77
CA LEU A 12 9.44 -3.77 34.68
C LEU A 12 8.50 -3.80 33.47
N LEU A 13 7.20 -3.99 33.71
CA LEU A 13 6.21 -4.02 32.63
C LEU A 13 6.07 -2.65 31.96
N ASP A 14 6.13 -1.58 32.73
CA ASP A 14 6.08 -0.21 32.26
C ASP A 14 7.21 0.08 31.25
N VAL A 15 8.45 -0.23 31.63
CA VAL A 15 9.63 -0.11 30.73
C VAL A 15 9.47 -0.96 29.44
N VAL A 16 8.89 -2.15 29.56
CA VAL A 16 8.65 -3.01 28.38
C VAL A 16 7.59 -2.40 27.47
N VAL A 17 6.52 -1.85 28.03
CA VAL A 17 5.44 -1.21 27.26
C VAL A 17 5.92 0.08 26.61
N ASP A 18 6.74 0.89 27.29
CA ASP A 18 7.39 2.05 26.70
C ASP A 18 8.27 1.65 25.50
N GLY A 19 9.03 0.57 25.61
CA GLY A 19 9.78 0.02 24.49
C GLY A 19 8.90 -0.44 23.31
N HIS A 20 7.66 -0.87 23.56
CA HIS A 20 6.69 -1.15 22.49
C HIS A 20 6.21 0.14 21.81
N PHE A 21 5.99 1.24 22.56
CA PHE A 21 5.68 2.55 21.98
C PHE A 21 6.77 3.03 21.04
N ASP A 22 8.04 2.97 21.50
CA ASP A 22 9.19 3.35 20.67
C ASP A 22 9.25 2.52 19.38
N ALA A 23 9.02 1.22 19.46
CA ALA A 23 9.01 0.34 18.31
C ALA A 23 7.86 0.64 17.31
N VAL A 24 6.66 0.93 17.83
CA VAL A 24 5.52 1.34 17.00
C VAL A 24 5.81 2.67 16.30
N GLN A 25 6.38 3.65 17.03
CA GLN A 25 6.75 4.94 16.47
C GLN A 25 7.74 4.80 15.30
N VAL A 26 8.78 4.00 15.46
CA VAL A 26 9.75 3.73 14.36
C VAL A 26 9.06 3.11 13.14
N LEU A 27 8.08 2.23 13.34
CA LEU A 27 7.32 1.66 12.23
C LEU A 27 6.36 2.67 11.60
N ASP A 28 5.77 3.56 12.38
CA ASP A 28 4.92 4.65 11.89
C ASP A 28 5.71 5.58 10.95
N ASP A 29 6.88 6.04 11.39
CA ASP A 29 7.79 6.84 10.56
C ASP A 29 8.22 6.10 9.27
N CYS A 30 8.38 4.77 9.36
CA CYS A 30 8.72 3.96 8.18
C CYS A 30 7.56 3.88 7.17
N ILE A 31 6.31 3.80 7.59
CA ILE A 31 5.16 3.74 6.68
C ILE A 31 4.91 5.08 6.03
N GLU A 32 5.06 6.19 6.76
CA GLU A 32 5.02 7.54 6.17
C GLU A 32 6.06 7.67 5.03
N GLY A 33 7.28 7.20 5.26
CA GLY A 33 8.31 7.18 4.22
C GLY A 33 7.97 6.30 3.01
N LEU A 34 7.21 5.22 3.20
CA LEU A 34 6.72 4.38 2.10
C LEU A 34 5.59 5.07 1.32
N GLU A 35 4.73 5.81 1.99
CA GLU A 35 3.67 6.61 1.35
C GLU A 35 4.27 7.72 0.50
N ASP A 36 5.26 8.44 1.00
CA ASP A 36 5.99 9.47 0.27
C ASP A 36 6.65 8.91 -0.99
N GLU A 37 7.29 7.73 -0.89
CA GLU A 37 7.88 7.04 -2.05
C GLU A 37 6.84 6.65 -3.11
N LEU A 38 5.62 6.30 -2.69
CA LEU A 38 4.53 5.89 -3.58
C LEU A 38 4.09 7.03 -4.52
N PHE A 39 4.06 8.26 -4.00
CA PHE A 39 3.63 9.46 -4.72
C PHE A 39 4.78 10.25 -5.34
N ALA A 40 6.02 9.91 -5.06
CA ALA A 40 7.18 10.54 -5.67
C ALA A 40 7.19 10.32 -7.19
N THR A 41 7.55 11.36 -7.92
CA THR A 41 7.59 11.33 -9.40
C THR A 41 8.69 10.37 -9.85
N PRO A 42 8.41 9.35 -10.68
CA PRO A 42 9.37 8.31 -11.01
C PRO A 42 10.48 8.83 -11.94
N SER A 43 11.62 9.13 -11.39
CA SER A 43 12.83 9.48 -12.16
C SER A 43 13.61 8.25 -12.67
N ARG A 44 13.45 7.07 -12.03
CA ARG A 44 14.11 5.79 -12.40
C ARG A 44 13.20 4.60 -12.06
N ALA A 45 12.26 4.31 -12.92
CA ALA A 45 11.12 3.43 -12.61
C ALA A 45 11.44 2.02 -12.08
N ASN A 46 12.49 1.34 -12.56
CA ASN A 46 12.74 -0.06 -12.19
C ASN A 46 13.47 -0.25 -10.85
N ASP A 47 14.48 0.58 -10.56
CA ASP A 47 15.25 0.45 -9.31
C ASP A 47 14.47 0.95 -8.10
N GLN A 48 13.70 2.01 -8.27
CA GLN A 48 12.81 2.53 -7.22
C GLN A 48 11.71 1.53 -6.89
N LEU A 49 11.10 0.90 -7.88
CA LEU A 49 10.06 -0.12 -7.64
C LEU A 49 10.60 -1.31 -6.84
N ARG A 50 11.79 -1.80 -7.17
CA ARG A 50 12.44 -2.90 -6.43
C ARG A 50 12.77 -2.49 -4.99
N THR A 51 13.24 -1.27 -4.79
CA THR A 51 13.56 -0.73 -3.46
C THR A 51 12.30 -0.59 -2.62
N PHE A 52 11.23 -0.01 -3.19
CA PHE A 52 9.92 0.10 -2.55
C PHE A 52 9.38 -1.29 -2.15
N GLN A 53 9.40 -2.26 -3.07
CA GLN A 53 8.92 -3.62 -2.78
C GLN A 53 9.72 -4.27 -1.65
N ARG A 54 11.06 -4.12 -1.64
CA ARG A 54 11.92 -4.67 -0.60
C ARG A 54 11.65 -4.03 0.77
N ARG A 55 11.54 -2.70 0.82
CA ARG A 55 11.23 -1.95 2.05
C ARG A 55 9.84 -2.30 2.58
N SER A 56 8.84 -2.35 1.71
CA SER A 56 7.48 -2.74 2.08
C SER A 56 7.42 -4.17 2.63
N PHE A 57 8.16 -5.11 2.03
CA PHE A 57 8.24 -6.48 2.53
C PHE A 57 8.92 -6.55 3.90
N GLN A 58 10.02 -5.81 4.10
CA GLN A 58 10.71 -5.73 5.38
C GLN A 58 9.80 -5.13 6.46
N PHE A 59 9.15 -4.01 6.17
CA PHE A 59 8.18 -3.38 7.06
C PHE A 59 7.09 -4.37 7.52
N ARG A 60 6.50 -5.10 6.58
CA ARG A 60 5.48 -6.10 6.90
C ARG A 60 6.01 -7.19 7.84
N LYS A 61 7.25 -7.62 7.64
CA LYS A 61 7.90 -8.61 8.50
C LYS A 61 8.11 -8.06 9.92
N ASP A 62 8.61 -6.83 10.03
CA ASP A 62 8.88 -6.19 11.31
C ASP A 62 7.58 -5.93 12.08
N LEU A 63 6.52 -5.50 11.40
CA LEU A 63 5.18 -5.34 11.98
C LEU A 63 4.61 -6.67 12.50
N VAL A 64 4.79 -7.78 11.78
CA VAL A 64 4.38 -9.12 12.25
C VAL A 64 5.15 -9.52 13.50
N HIS A 65 6.45 -9.20 13.58
CA HIS A 65 7.25 -9.46 14.78
C HIS A 65 6.77 -8.63 15.97
N LEU A 66 6.57 -7.33 15.79
CA LEU A 66 6.06 -6.45 16.83
C LEU A 66 4.70 -6.93 17.36
N ARG A 67 3.78 -7.25 16.46
CA ARG A 67 2.45 -7.74 16.80
C ARG A 67 2.45 -8.99 17.66
N ARG A 68 3.38 -9.92 17.41
CA ARG A 68 3.53 -11.15 18.22
C ARG A 68 3.96 -10.89 19.67
N VAL A 69 4.54 -9.73 19.94
CA VAL A 69 4.97 -9.32 21.29
C VAL A 69 3.91 -8.45 21.95
N VAL A 70 3.36 -7.49 21.22
CA VAL A 70 2.40 -6.50 21.75
C VAL A 70 1.07 -7.15 22.12
N LEU A 71 0.48 -8.01 21.24
CA LEU A 71 -0.85 -8.55 21.49
C LEU A 71 -0.94 -9.43 22.75
N PRO A 72 0.02 -10.34 23.03
CA PRO A 72 -0.02 -11.12 24.26
C PRO A 72 0.18 -10.29 25.54
N MET A 73 0.85 -9.13 25.45
CA MET A 73 1.07 -8.25 26.60
C MET A 73 -0.25 -7.77 27.22
N ARG A 74 -1.27 -7.53 26.42
CA ARG A 74 -2.62 -7.19 26.88
C ARG A 74 -3.20 -8.27 27.80
N GLU A 75 -3.06 -9.54 27.41
CA GLU A 75 -3.53 -10.67 28.21
C GLU A 75 -2.73 -10.80 29.51
N VAL A 76 -1.42 -10.61 29.44
CA VAL A 76 -0.54 -10.65 30.61
C VAL A 76 -0.90 -9.60 31.64
N VAL A 77 -1.05 -8.34 31.23
CA VAL A 77 -1.40 -7.24 32.12
C VAL A 77 -2.81 -7.41 32.68
N SER A 78 -3.77 -7.79 31.86
CA SER A 78 -5.14 -8.11 32.29
C SER A 78 -5.18 -9.23 33.32
N ALA A 79 -4.44 -10.32 33.10
CA ALA A 79 -4.36 -11.43 34.05
C ALA A 79 -3.73 -11.03 35.39
N ILE A 80 -2.72 -10.14 35.38
CA ILE A 80 -2.11 -9.61 36.60
C ILE A 80 -3.10 -8.73 37.36
N GLN A 81 -3.82 -7.84 36.69
CA GLN A 81 -4.85 -6.99 37.30
C GLN A 81 -5.94 -7.84 37.96
N HIS A 82 -6.45 -8.85 37.27
CA HIS A 82 -7.50 -9.74 37.78
C HIS A 82 -7.04 -10.48 39.06
N ARG A 83 -5.86 -11.09 39.04
CA ARG A 83 -5.29 -11.78 40.20
C ARG A 83 -5.02 -10.85 41.38
N ARG A 84 -4.62 -9.59 41.13
CA ARG A 84 -4.43 -8.59 42.19
C ARG A 84 -5.74 -8.23 42.84
N HIS A 85 -6.80 -8.04 42.06
CA HIS A 85 -8.14 -7.73 42.56
C HIS A 85 -8.70 -8.88 43.42
N GLU A 86 -8.55 -10.13 43.01
CA GLU A 86 -8.97 -11.31 43.77
C GLU A 86 -8.25 -11.46 45.11
N ASN A 87 -6.95 -11.16 45.15
CA ASN A 87 -6.12 -11.35 46.35
C ASN A 87 -6.05 -10.14 47.28
N HIS A 88 -6.83 -9.08 47.05
CA HIS A 88 -6.89 -7.85 47.87
C HIS A 88 -5.50 -7.23 48.09
N HIS A 89 -4.60 -7.26 47.09
CA HIS A 89 -3.25 -6.73 47.21
C HIS A 89 -3.23 -5.22 46.97
N SER A 90 -2.66 -4.49 47.94
CA SER A 90 -2.31 -3.06 47.94
C SER A 90 -3.14 -2.20 46.96
N PRO A 91 -4.30 -1.66 47.40
CA PRO A 91 -5.17 -0.88 46.50
C PRO A 91 -4.49 0.41 45.98
N GLU A 92 -3.42 0.85 46.62
CA GLU A 92 -2.62 2.01 46.21
C GLU A 92 -1.93 1.84 44.84
N LEU A 93 -1.69 0.58 44.39
CA LEU A 93 -1.08 0.28 43.10
C LEU A 93 -2.10 0.08 41.98
N ASP A 94 -3.38 -0.03 42.30
CA ASP A 94 -4.41 -0.32 41.29
C ASP A 94 -4.50 0.76 40.20
N PRO A 95 -4.41 2.08 40.51
CA PRO A 95 -4.39 3.11 39.49
C PRO A 95 -3.22 2.96 38.51
N LEU A 96 -2.04 2.55 38.98
CA LEU A 96 -0.85 2.36 38.16
C LEU A 96 -1.02 1.17 37.19
N TYR A 97 -1.63 0.07 37.65
CA TYR A 97 -1.90 -1.07 36.75
C TYR A 97 -3.04 -0.80 35.78
N ILE A 98 -3.99 0.08 36.11
CA ILE A 98 -5.02 0.54 35.16
C ILE A 98 -4.36 1.40 34.09
N ASP A 99 -3.50 2.32 34.45
CA ASP A 99 -2.75 3.16 33.51
C ASP A 99 -1.85 2.30 32.57
N LEU A 100 -1.14 1.34 33.14
CA LEU A 100 -0.34 0.38 32.38
C LEU A 100 -1.21 -0.40 31.37
N TYR A 101 -2.40 -0.83 31.76
CA TYR A 101 -3.32 -1.53 30.86
C TYR A 101 -3.79 -0.63 29.72
N ASP A 102 -4.09 0.64 30.00
CA ASP A 102 -4.48 1.63 29.00
C ASP A 102 -3.33 1.91 28.01
N HIS A 103 -2.09 1.92 28.50
CA HIS A 103 -0.91 2.02 27.65
C HIS A 103 -0.79 0.81 26.70
N VAL A 104 -0.91 -0.40 27.23
CA VAL A 104 -0.88 -1.64 26.40
C VAL A 104 -2.00 -1.65 25.37
N LEU A 105 -3.20 -1.22 25.74
CA LEU A 105 -4.33 -1.14 24.82
C LEU A 105 -4.02 -0.17 23.67
N ARG A 106 -3.50 1.01 23.98
CA ARG A 106 -3.14 2.05 23.01
C ARG A 106 -2.07 1.58 22.02
N VAL A 107 -1.01 0.92 22.51
CA VAL A 107 0.03 0.31 21.62
C VAL A 107 -0.55 -0.77 20.74
N SER A 108 -1.47 -1.59 21.28
CA SER A 108 -2.14 -2.65 20.51
C SER A 108 -2.98 -2.06 19.38
N GLU A 109 -3.79 -1.04 19.66
CA GLU A 109 -4.61 -0.34 18.67
C GLU A 109 -3.76 0.34 17.61
N TRP A 110 -2.67 0.98 18.00
CA TRP A 110 -1.74 1.60 17.04
C TRP A 110 -1.08 0.57 16.13
N THR A 111 -0.67 -0.57 16.70
CA THR A 111 -0.11 -1.70 15.92
C THR A 111 -1.12 -2.26 14.90
N GLU A 112 -2.40 -2.35 15.25
CA GLU A 112 -3.46 -2.76 14.30
C GLU A 112 -3.70 -1.68 13.23
N SER A 113 -3.69 -0.40 13.60
CA SER A 113 -3.79 0.72 12.65
C SER A 113 -2.67 0.67 11.61
N LEU A 114 -1.42 0.43 12.03
CA LEU A 114 -0.29 0.27 11.11
C LEU A 114 -0.48 -0.91 10.14
N ARG A 115 -1.11 -1.99 10.60
CA ARG A 115 -1.45 -3.13 9.73
C ARG A 115 -2.42 -2.73 8.62
N ASP A 116 -3.42 -1.95 8.97
CA ASP A 116 -4.43 -1.49 8.00
C ASP A 116 -3.82 -0.47 7.02
N MET A 117 -2.96 0.43 7.51
CA MET A 117 -2.21 1.36 6.67
C MET A 117 -1.31 0.63 5.67
N VAL A 118 -0.54 -0.37 6.09
CA VAL A 118 0.32 -1.13 5.18
C VAL A 118 -0.49 -1.84 4.10
N THR A 119 -1.67 -2.34 4.42
CA THR A 119 -2.57 -2.95 3.44
C THR A 119 -3.02 -1.92 2.42
N THR A 120 -3.42 -0.74 2.86
CA THR A 120 -3.81 0.39 2.00
C THR A 120 -2.67 0.83 1.07
N VAL A 121 -1.44 0.93 1.58
CA VAL A 121 -0.25 1.27 0.78
C VAL A 121 -0.02 0.23 -0.33
N PHE A 122 -0.16 -1.06 -0.02
CA PHE A 122 -0.04 -2.12 -1.03
C PHE A 122 -1.13 -2.05 -2.10
N GLU A 123 -2.38 -1.88 -1.71
CA GLU A 123 -3.52 -1.77 -2.62
C GLU A 123 -3.39 -0.54 -3.52
N THR A 124 -2.98 0.59 -2.95
CA THR A 124 -2.72 1.82 -3.70
C THR A 124 -1.59 1.63 -4.72
N ASN A 125 -0.50 0.97 -4.33
CA ASN A 125 0.60 0.66 -5.24
C ASN A 125 0.14 -0.20 -6.43
N LEU A 126 -0.67 -1.23 -6.19
CA LEU A 126 -1.25 -2.06 -7.26
C LEU A 126 -2.14 -1.22 -8.18
N SER A 127 -3.03 -0.40 -7.64
CA SER A 127 -3.91 0.49 -8.41
C SER A 127 -3.12 1.46 -9.29
N LEU A 128 -2.02 2.02 -8.78
CA LEU A 128 -1.14 2.91 -9.55
C LEU A 128 -0.41 2.15 -10.68
N GLN A 129 0.01 0.91 -10.45
CA GLN A 129 0.61 0.07 -11.49
C GLN A 129 -0.41 -0.26 -12.58
N ASP A 130 -1.63 -0.65 -12.22
CA ASP A 130 -2.72 -0.93 -13.16
C ASP A 130 -3.09 0.31 -13.99
N ALA A 131 -3.16 1.48 -13.38
CA ALA A 131 -3.40 2.74 -14.07
C ALA A 131 -2.29 3.05 -15.10
N ARG A 132 -1.02 2.80 -14.73
CA ARG A 132 0.12 2.97 -15.65
C ARG A 132 0.06 1.99 -16.83
N LEU A 133 -0.21 0.71 -16.56
CA LEU A 133 -0.39 -0.31 -17.60
C LEU A 133 -1.53 0.05 -18.54
N ASN A 134 -2.68 0.48 -18.00
CA ASN A 134 -3.82 0.89 -18.80
C ASN A 134 -3.49 2.10 -19.70
N ASN A 135 -2.71 3.05 -19.19
CA ASN A 135 -2.26 4.20 -19.98
C ASN A 135 -1.30 3.78 -21.13
N VAL A 136 -0.39 2.83 -20.87
CA VAL A 136 0.48 2.27 -21.91
C VAL A 136 -0.35 1.51 -22.94
N MET A 137 -1.33 0.69 -22.51
CA MET A 137 -2.22 -0.03 -23.41
C MET A 137 -3.06 0.90 -24.28
N LYS A 138 -3.61 1.99 -23.71
CA LYS A 138 -4.33 3.03 -24.49
C LYS A 138 -3.44 3.62 -25.58
N LYS A 139 -2.19 3.99 -25.25
CA LYS A 139 -1.24 4.51 -26.23
C LYS A 139 -0.92 3.49 -27.32
N LEU A 140 -0.66 2.23 -26.94
CA LEU A 140 -0.35 1.16 -27.87
C LEU A 140 -1.52 0.89 -28.81
N THR A 141 -2.76 0.82 -28.28
CA THR A 141 -3.98 0.62 -29.09
C THR A 141 -4.21 1.80 -30.05
N GLY A 142 -3.99 3.03 -29.58
CA GLY A 142 -4.05 4.21 -30.46
C GLY A 142 -3.05 4.13 -31.60
N TRP A 143 -1.79 3.80 -31.32
CA TRP A 143 -0.78 3.62 -32.38
C TRP A 143 -1.12 2.47 -33.32
N ALA A 144 -1.62 1.35 -32.80
CA ALA A 144 -2.05 0.21 -33.62
C ALA A 144 -3.19 0.62 -34.57
N ALA A 145 -4.16 1.40 -34.11
CA ALA A 145 -5.26 1.90 -34.94
C ALA A 145 -4.74 2.83 -36.06
N ILE A 146 -3.83 3.76 -35.74
CA ILE A 146 -3.22 4.69 -36.70
C ILE A 146 -2.50 3.94 -37.81
N VAL A 147 -1.92 2.77 -37.54
CA VAL A 147 -1.24 1.93 -38.57
C VAL A 147 -2.22 1.00 -39.28
N ALA A 148 -3.14 0.36 -38.54
CA ALA A 148 -4.05 -0.65 -39.10
C ALA A 148 -5.09 -0.07 -40.04
N VAL A 149 -5.64 1.12 -39.73
CA VAL A 149 -6.68 1.75 -40.55
C VAL A 149 -6.17 2.12 -41.95
N PRO A 150 -5.07 2.87 -42.10
CA PRO A 150 -4.50 3.12 -43.44
C PRO A 150 -4.15 1.84 -44.17
N THR A 151 -3.58 0.85 -43.48
CA THR A 151 -3.21 -0.43 -44.09
C THR A 151 -4.43 -1.17 -44.64
N ALA A 152 -5.52 -1.21 -43.90
CA ALA A 152 -6.77 -1.83 -44.33
C ALA A 152 -7.38 -1.10 -45.54
N ILE A 153 -7.41 0.24 -45.53
CA ILE A 153 -7.94 1.05 -46.61
C ILE A 153 -7.07 0.90 -47.88
N THR A 154 -5.75 1.04 -47.75
CA THR A 154 -4.84 0.88 -48.88
C THR A 154 -4.86 -0.55 -49.42
N GLY A 155 -4.99 -1.57 -48.57
CA GLY A 155 -5.16 -2.96 -48.95
C GLY A 155 -6.45 -3.19 -49.73
N PHE A 156 -7.57 -2.62 -49.31
CA PHE A 156 -8.84 -2.70 -50.01
C PHE A 156 -8.76 -2.05 -51.41
N TYR A 157 -8.24 -0.83 -51.47
CA TYR A 157 -8.08 -0.13 -52.76
C TYR A 157 -6.96 -0.72 -53.63
N GLY A 158 -6.04 -1.47 -53.06
CA GLY A 158 -4.98 -2.19 -53.76
C GLY A 158 -5.41 -3.54 -54.34
N GLN A 159 -6.65 -4.00 -54.08
CA GLN A 159 -7.18 -5.21 -54.71
C GLN A 159 -7.39 -4.96 -56.20
N ASN A 160 -6.95 -5.90 -57.02
CA ASN A 160 -7.13 -5.85 -58.49
C ASN A 160 -8.56 -6.23 -58.91
N VAL A 161 -9.56 -5.80 -58.17
CA VAL A 161 -10.99 -6.04 -58.43
C VAL A 161 -11.67 -4.70 -58.70
N PRO A 162 -12.52 -4.57 -59.71
CA PRO A 162 -13.24 -3.33 -59.99
C PRO A 162 -14.11 -2.92 -58.83
N TYR A 163 -13.89 -1.69 -58.31
CA TYR A 163 -14.72 -1.04 -57.28
C TYR A 163 -15.13 0.37 -57.76
N PRO A 164 -16.14 1.00 -57.16
CA PRO A 164 -16.56 2.34 -57.58
C PRO A 164 -15.41 3.35 -57.47
N GLY A 165 -15.04 3.97 -58.61
CA GLY A 165 -13.87 4.87 -58.67
C GLY A 165 -12.57 4.22 -59.14
N TYR A 166 -12.55 2.92 -59.45
CA TYR A 166 -11.38 2.24 -59.97
C TYR A 166 -10.90 2.89 -61.28
N GLY A 167 -9.59 3.25 -61.34
CA GLY A 167 -8.98 3.93 -62.46
C GLY A 167 -9.30 5.43 -62.59
N LEU A 168 -10.06 6.02 -61.66
CA LEU A 168 -10.41 7.43 -61.67
C LEU A 168 -9.69 8.21 -60.57
N HIS A 169 -9.28 9.46 -60.80
CA HIS A 169 -8.60 10.30 -59.81
C HIS A 169 -9.42 10.52 -58.52
N TRP A 170 -10.75 10.58 -58.64
CA TRP A 170 -11.59 10.76 -57.44
C TRP A 170 -11.56 9.56 -56.49
N GLY A 171 -11.33 8.35 -56.98
CA GLY A 171 -11.16 7.15 -56.13
C GLY A 171 -9.92 7.24 -55.23
N PHE A 172 -8.82 7.78 -55.75
CA PHE A 172 -7.63 8.05 -54.94
C PHE A 172 -7.91 9.13 -53.87
N VAL A 173 -8.55 10.23 -54.26
CA VAL A 173 -8.91 11.33 -53.31
C VAL A 173 -9.86 10.82 -52.23
N ALA A 174 -10.84 9.99 -52.57
CA ALA A 174 -11.77 9.41 -51.60
C ALA A 174 -11.04 8.48 -50.59
N SER A 175 -10.11 7.66 -51.07
CA SER A 175 -9.27 6.80 -50.22
C SER A 175 -8.42 7.63 -49.25
N ALA A 176 -7.70 8.62 -49.75
CA ALA A 176 -6.87 9.51 -48.94
C ALA A 176 -7.67 10.30 -47.90
N ALA A 177 -8.83 10.82 -48.30
CA ALA A 177 -9.73 11.53 -47.41
C ALA A 177 -10.30 10.60 -46.31
N SER A 178 -10.66 9.36 -46.63
CA SER A 178 -11.13 8.38 -45.66
C SER A 178 -10.05 8.05 -44.62
N ILE A 179 -8.80 7.87 -45.05
CA ILE A 179 -7.67 7.66 -44.15
C ILE A 179 -7.52 8.87 -43.21
N ALA A 180 -7.49 10.07 -43.75
CA ALA A 180 -7.30 11.29 -42.96
C ALA A 180 -8.42 11.46 -41.92
N VAL A 181 -9.68 11.27 -42.30
CA VAL A 181 -10.84 11.42 -41.41
C VAL A 181 -10.78 10.38 -40.27
N ILE A 182 -10.54 9.11 -40.59
CA ILE A 182 -10.59 8.04 -39.60
C ILE A 182 -9.37 8.08 -38.63
N CYS A 183 -8.21 8.55 -39.10
CA CYS A 183 -7.02 8.67 -38.26
C CYS A 183 -7.05 9.89 -37.34
N VAL A 184 -7.86 10.91 -37.63
CA VAL A 184 -7.98 12.14 -36.78
C VAL A 184 -9.08 12.00 -35.73
N VAL A 185 -10.06 11.15 -35.93
CA VAL A 185 -11.12 10.86 -34.94
C VAL A 185 -10.68 9.79 -33.97
#